data_0527ebcc09e11b573fc1de83734b7ff3
#
_entry.id   0527ebcc09e11b573fc1de83734b7ff3
#
_cell.length_a   1.000
_cell.length_b   1.000
_cell.length_c   1.000
_cell.angle_alpha   90.00
_cell.angle_beta   90.00
_cell.angle_gamma   90.00
#
_symmetry.space_group_name_H-M   'P 1'
#
loop_
_entity.id
_entity.type
_entity.pdbx_description
1 polymer ?
#
loop_
_entity_poly.entity_id
_entity_poly.type
_entity_poly.pdbx_seq_one_letter_code
_entity_poly.pdbx_strand_id
1 'polypeptide(L)'
;DDLFPVSDDHEIMDLTSFGFAAGTPLAEALDLDDIILEIDNKSMTNRPDLWGHYGIAREISALYDLPLAKIEAYTPPANVADFPIEIKDTDRCPRYIGVKLENLSVKASPFEMQSRIWRVGMRPINALVDVTNYVMLALGQPTHVFDADNISDGITVRRAESKEELLLLNGKTLELSNDDLVIADSESAVALAGVMGGAKDSVLDTTSNVILE
;
A
#
# COMPACT_ATOMS: atom_id res chain seq x y z
N ASP A 1 -15.90 -15.70 -10.07
CA ASP A 1 -14.66 -15.74 -9.27
C ASP A 1 -13.47 -15.10 -10.01
N ASP A 2 -13.42 -15.17 -11.34
CA ASP A 2 -12.27 -14.71 -12.12
C ASP A 2 -12.26 -13.20 -12.39
N LEU A 3 -13.38 -12.51 -12.21
CA LEU A 3 -13.48 -11.08 -12.50
C LEU A 3 -13.43 -10.20 -11.24
N PHE A 4 -13.94 -10.71 -10.12
CA PHE A 4 -14.01 -9.96 -8.87
C PHE A 4 -13.85 -10.92 -7.68
N PRO A 5 -12.91 -10.67 -6.76
CA PRO A 5 -12.84 -11.39 -5.51
C PRO A 5 -14.03 -10.97 -4.63
N VAL A 6 -15.17 -11.68 -4.76
CA VAL A 6 -16.28 -11.56 -3.85
C VAL A 6 -15.97 -12.25 -2.53
N SER A 7 -16.52 -11.75 -1.45
CA SER A 7 -16.27 -12.29 -0.10
C SER A 7 -16.93 -13.67 0.12
N ASP A 8 -17.92 -14.00 -0.69
CA ASP A 8 -18.66 -15.27 -0.66
C ASP A 8 -19.03 -15.69 -2.10
N ASP A 9 -18.84 -16.95 -2.45
CA ASP A 9 -19.17 -17.54 -3.76
C ASP A 9 -20.66 -17.43 -4.16
N HIS A 10 -21.50 -17.00 -3.23
CA HIS A 10 -22.95 -16.84 -3.42
C HIS A 10 -23.42 -15.39 -3.34
N GLU A 11 -22.51 -14.43 -3.28
CA GLU A 11 -22.85 -13.02 -3.17
C GLU A 11 -23.12 -12.40 -4.54
N ILE A 12 -24.20 -11.61 -4.63
CA ILE A 12 -24.50 -10.80 -5.82
C ILE A 12 -23.85 -9.44 -5.62
N MET A 13 -22.98 -9.03 -6.58
CA MET A 13 -22.36 -7.72 -6.54
C MET A 13 -23.40 -6.62 -6.80
N ASP A 14 -23.61 -5.74 -5.81
CA ASP A 14 -24.47 -4.56 -5.96
C ASP A 14 -23.68 -3.41 -6.63
N LEU A 15 -24.08 -3.09 -7.85
CA LEU A 15 -23.48 -2.00 -8.63
C LEU A 15 -24.23 -0.67 -8.51
N THR A 16 -25.26 -0.59 -7.67
CA THR A 16 -26.12 0.59 -7.55
C THR A 16 -25.34 1.85 -7.16
N SER A 17 -24.34 1.69 -6.28
CA SER A 17 -23.48 2.80 -5.82
C SER A 17 -22.61 3.42 -6.92
N PHE A 18 -22.37 2.71 -8.02
CA PHE A 18 -21.57 3.17 -9.13
C PHE A 18 -22.35 3.99 -10.17
N GLY A 19 -23.67 4.03 -10.06
CA GLY A 19 -24.53 4.90 -10.88
C GLY A 19 -24.66 4.46 -12.35
N PHE A 20 -24.36 3.23 -12.69
CA PHE A 20 -24.54 2.72 -14.04
C PHE A 20 -26.03 2.61 -14.41
N ALA A 21 -26.36 2.96 -15.65
CA ALA A 21 -27.71 2.77 -16.18
C ALA A 21 -28.03 1.28 -16.34
N ALA A 22 -29.25 0.89 -16.00
CA ALA A 22 -29.69 -0.49 -16.22
C ALA A 22 -29.62 -0.85 -17.71
N GLY A 23 -29.01 -1.99 -18.01
CA GLY A 23 -28.80 -2.44 -19.40
C GLY A 23 -27.44 -2.02 -20.01
N THR A 24 -26.63 -1.24 -19.34
CA THR A 24 -25.25 -0.98 -19.77
C THR A 24 -24.47 -2.30 -19.80
N PRO A 25 -23.76 -2.63 -20.89
CA PRO A 25 -22.91 -3.81 -20.94
C PRO A 25 -21.88 -3.79 -19.80
N LEU A 26 -21.71 -4.92 -19.11
CA LEU A 26 -20.82 -5.00 -17.95
C LEU A 26 -19.37 -4.65 -18.28
N ALA A 27 -18.90 -5.10 -19.45
CA ALA A 27 -17.54 -4.79 -19.90
C ALA A 27 -17.31 -3.29 -20.09
N GLU A 28 -18.32 -2.57 -20.59
CA GLU A 28 -18.27 -1.11 -20.74
C GLU A 28 -18.37 -0.40 -19.38
N ALA A 29 -19.34 -0.82 -18.54
CA ALA A 29 -19.57 -0.23 -17.23
C ALA A 29 -18.34 -0.34 -16.30
N LEU A 30 -17.64 -1.47 -16.39
CA LEU A 30 -16.53 -1.80 -15.49
C LEU A 30 -15.15 -1.65 -16.15
N ASP A 31 -15.09 -1.11 -17.37
CA ASP A 31 -13.86 -0.94 -18.16
C ASP A 31 -13.03 -2.24 -18.22
N LEU A 32 -13.70 -3.35 -18.57
CA LEU A 32 -13.09 -4.70 -18.57
C LEU A 32 -12.39 -5.04 -19.91
N ASP A 33 -12.44 -4.17 -20.91
CA ASP A 33 -11.70 -4.35 -22.17
C ASP A 33 -10.23 -3.99 -21.97
N ASP A 34 -9.51 -4.89 -21.35
CA ASP A 34 -8.12 -4.70 -20.92
C ASP A 34 -7.27 -5.94 -21.24
N ILE A 35 -5.94 -5.78 -21.16
CA ILE A 35 -4.97 -6.86 -21.39
C ILE A 35 -4.21 -7.12 -20.11
N ILE A 36 -4.34 -8.32 -19.57
CA ILE A 36 -3.54 -8.78 -18.43
C ILE A 36 -2.32 -9.52 -18.95
N LEU A 37 -1.14 -9.04 -18.58
CA LEU A 37 0.13 -9.72 -18.86
C LEU A 37 0.58 -10.47 -17.62
N GLU A 38 0.55 -11.79 -17.69
CA GLU A 38 1.16 -12.62 -16.66
C GLU A 38 2.65 -12.82 -16.98
N ILE A 39 3.52 -12.43 -16.03
CA ILE A 39 4.96 -12.50 -16.21
C ILE A 39 5.54 -13.45 -15.18
N ASP A 40 5.95 -14.66 -15.61
CA ASP A 40 6.73 -15.60 -14.82
C ASP A 40 8.17 -15.62 -15.34
N ASN A 41 9.06 -14.88 -14.68
CA ASN A 41 10.46 -14.83 -15.05
C ASN A 41 11.36 -14.75 -13.81
N LYS A 42 12.04 -15.83 -13.50
CA LYS A 42 12.95 -15.96 -12.35
C LYS A 42 14.15 -15.00 -12.41
N SER A 43 14.49 -14.47 -13.58
CA SER A 43 15.57 -13.48 -13.74
C SER A 43 15.21 -12.08 -13.25
N MET A 44 13.95 -11.85 -12.84
CA MET A 44 13.47 -10.54 -12.34
C MET A 44 13.55 -10.42 -10.81
N THR A 45 13.88 -11.47 -10.09
CA THR A 45 13.87 -11.49 -8.61
C THR A 45 14.80 -10.46 -7.96
N ASN A 46 15.87 -10.07 -8.63
CA ASN A 46 16.82 -9.04 -8.17
C ASN A 46 16.51 -7.64 -8.73
N ARG A 47 15.39 -7.48 -9.40
CA ARG A 47 14.95 -6.24 -10.05
C ARG A 47 13.65 -5.75 -9.39
N PRO A 48 13.71 -5.11 -8.19
CA PRO A 48 12.51 -4.64 -7.49
C PRO A 48 11.70 -3.64 -8.30
N ASP A 49 12.32 -2.90 -9.20
CA ASP A 49 11.67 -1.98 -10.12
C ASP A 49 10.70 -2.67 -11.10
N LEU A 50 10.92 -3.94 -11.43
CA LEU A 50 10.05 -4.72 -12.32
C LEU A 50 8.83 -5.34 -11.61
N TRP A 51 8.68 -5.10 -10.31
CA TRP A 51 7.49 -5.50 -9.55
C TRP A 51 6.39 -4.43 -9.58
N GLY A 52 6.50 -3.47 -10.50
CA GLY A 52 5.50 -2.44 -10.75
C GLY A 52 5.36 -2.13 -12.23
N HIS A 53 4.18 -1.66 -12.60
CA HIS A 53 3.83 -1.35 -14.01
C HIS A 53 4.82 -0.40 -14.67
N TYR A 54 5.25 0.65 -13.95
CA TYR A 54 6.18 1.63 -14.49
C TYR A 54 7.57 1.05 -14.79
N GLY A 55 8.06 0.15 -13.93
CA GLY A 55 9.32 -0.54 -14.17
C GLY A 55 9.27 -1.44 -15.39
N ILE A 56 8.17 -2.19 -15.56
CA ILE A 56 7.93 -3.01 -16.77
C ILE A 56 7.83 -2.11 -18.01
N ALA A 57 7.08 -1.01 -17.93
CA ALA A 57 6.97 -0.06 -19.04
C ALA A 57 8.34 0.52 -19.42
N ARG A 58 9.19 0.83 -18.45
CA ARG A 58 10.57 1.31 -18.68
C ARG A 58 11.45 0.26 -19.35
N GLU A 59 11.34 -1.01 -18.94
CA GLU A 59 12.05 -2.11 -19.57
C GLU A 59 11.61 -2.30 -21.02
N ILE A 60 10.31 -2.32 -21.27
CA ILE A 60 9.76 -2.40 -22.64
C ILE A 60 10.21 -1.20 -23.48
N SER A 61 10.16 0.00 -22.94
CA SER A 61 10.64 1.22 -23.59
C SER A 61 12.09 1.08 -24.04
N ALA A 62 12.97 0.57 -23.16
CA ALA A 62 14.38 0.37 -23.47
C ALA A 62 14.62 -0.75 -24.51
N LEU A 63 13.86 -1.84 -24.46
CA LEU A 63 14.01 -2.97 -25.37
C LEU A 63 13.53 -2.67 -26.79
N TYR A 64 12.50 -1.86 -26.92
CA TYR A 64 11.85 -1.59 -28.21
C TYR A 64 12.04 -0.16 -28.71
N ASP A 65 12.87 0.65 -28.03
CA ASP A 65 13.11 2.07 -28.34
C ASP A 65 11.80 2.89 -28.44
N LEU A 66 10.90 2.67 -27.46
CA LEU A 66 9.61 3.33 -27.38
C LEU A 66 9.67 4.53 -26.40
N PRO A 67 8.86 5.58 -26.61
CA PRO A 67 8.78 6.68 -25.68
C PRO A 67 8.17 6.22 -24.33
N LEU A 68 8.77 6.63 -23.21
CA LEU A 68 8.25 6.39 -21.87
C LEU A 68 7.59 7.67 -21.35
N ALA A 69 6.35 7.56 -20.87
CA ALA A 69 5.67 8.65 -20.18
C ALA A 69 6.41 9.00 -18.89
N LYS A 70 6.58 10.29 -18.61
CA LYS A 70 7.18 10.75 -17.37
C LYS A 70 6.15 10.67 -16.23
N ILE A 71 6.63 10.27 -15.05
CA ILE A 71 5.85 10.41 -13.82
C ILE A 71 5.92 11.89 -13.42
N GLU A 72 4.74 12.50 -13.27
CA GLU A 72 4.66 13.85 -12.71
C GLU A 72 4.83 13.76 -11.18
N ALA A 73 5.89 14.37 -10.67
CA ALA A 73 6.13 14.41 -9.24
C ALA A 73 5.22 15.47 -8.59
N TYR A 74 4.54 15.09 -7.52
CA TYR A 74 3.84 16.03 -6.66
C TYR A 74 4.85 16.89 -5.89
N THR A 75 4.64 18.19 -5.85
CA THR A 75 5.42 19.10 -5.02
C THR A 75 4.59 19.38 -3.74
N PRO A 76 5.06 18.91 -2.57
CA PRO A 76 4.34 19.18 -1.32
C PRO A 76 4.31 20.68 -1.01
N PRO A 77 3.31 21.16 -0.25
CA PRO A 77 3.25 22.54 0.21
C PRO A 77 4.50 22.94 1.01
N ALA A 78 4.91 24.20 0.88
CA ALA A 78 6.13 24.69 1.56
C ALA A 78 6.02 24.74 3.11
N ASN A 79 4.80 24.73 3.66
CA ASN A 79 4.53 24.86 5.09
C ASN A 79 3.92 23.57 5.65
N VAL A 80 4.60 22.46 5.50
CA VAL A 80 4.23 21.19 6.16
C VAL A 80 4.87 21.18 7.54
N ALA A 81 4.08 20.89 8.59
CA ALA A 81 4.60 20.72 9.94
C ALA A 81 5.51 19.47 9.98
N ASP A 82 6.63 19.59 10.69
CA ASP A 82 7.51 18.44 10.90
C ASP A 82 6.81 17.37 11.74
N PHE A 83 6.86 16.13 11.27
CA PHE A 83 6.45 14.96 12.03
C PHE A 83 7.71 14.29 12.60
N PRO A 84 7.77 13.97 13.93
CA PRO A 84 8.96 13.40 14.53
C PRO A 84 9.30 12.02 13.97
N ILE A 85 10.50 11.90 13.40
CA ILE A 85 11.05 10.65 12.88
C ILE A 85 12.49 10.51 13.33
N GLU A 86 12.83 9.37 13.95
CA GLU A 86 14.18 9.02 14.34
C GLU A 86 14.60 7.70 13.68
N ILE A 87 15.81 7.63 13.13
CA ILE A 87 16.41 6.38 12.64
C ILE A 87 17.58 6.03 13.53
N LYS A 88 17.43 4.98 14.37
CA LYS A 88 18.52 4.52 15.28
C LYS A 88 19.46 3.52 14.62
N ASP A 89 19.00 2.75 13.64
CA ASP A 89 19.81 1.79 12.88
C ASP A 89 19.97 2.27 11.44
N THR A 90 20.87 3.21 11.23
CA THR A 90 21.14 3.81 9.91
C THR A 90 21.81 2.86 8.91
N ASP A 91 22.41 1.79 9.39
CA ASP A 91 23.05 0.77 8.53
C ASP A 91 21.97 -0.07 7.81
N ARG A 92 20.88 -0.40 8.52
CA ARG A 92 19.76 -1.19 7.98
C ARG A 92 18.66 -0.35 7.37
N CYS A 93 18.48 0.87 7.85
CA CYS A 93 17.53 1.84 7.32
C CYS A 93 18.22 3.18 7.08
N PRO A 94 18.83 3.40 5.90
CA PRO A 94 19.55 4.64 5.61
C PRO A 94 18.61 5.84 5.40
N ARG A 95 17.32 5.58 5.15
CA ARG A 95 16.31 6.62 4.90
C ARG A 95 14.92 6.12 5.25
N TYR A 96 14.17 6.95 5.93
CA TYR A 96 12.75 6.77 6.19
C TYR A 96 12.00 8.07 5.92
N ILE A 97 10.83 8.00 5.30
CA ILE A 97 9.98 9.15 5.04
C ILE A 97 8.60 8.83 5.61
N GLY A 98 8.10 9.72 6.45
CA GLY A 98 6.73 9.67 6.94
C GLY A 98 6.03 11.00 6.69
N VAL A 99 4.79 10.94 6.24
CA VAL A 99 3.95 12.12 6.02
C VAL A 99 2.67 11.97 6.83
N LYS A 100 2.44 12.90 7.77
CA LYS A 100 1.18 12.95 8.51
C LYS A 100 0.13 13.66 7.67
N LEU A 101 -1.03 13.02 7.51
CA LEU A 101 -2.22 13.56 6.85
C LEU A 101 -3.36 13.60 7.87
N GLU A 102 -4.07 14.72 7.94
CA GLU A 102 -5.11 14.95 8.94
C GLU A 102 -6.47 15.25 8.29
N ASN A 103 -7.54 15.09 9.07
CA ASN A 103 -8.92 15.37 8.65
C ASN A 103 -9.36 14.55 7.42
N LEU A 104 -8.94 13.31 7.35
CA LEU A 104 -9.35 12.37 6.33
C LEU A 104 -10.67 11.68 6.72
N SER A 105 -11.28 11.01 5.77
CA SER A 105 -12.41 10.11 6.02
C SER A 105 -12.17 8.81 5.28
N VAL A 106 -12.31 7.69 5.98
CA VAL A 106 -12.23 6.37 5.37
C VAL A 106 -13.46 6.15 4.51
N LYS A 107 -13.25 5.86 3.24
CA LYS A 107 -14.28 5.61 2.22
C LYS A 107 -13.81 4.52 1.28
N ALA A 108 -14.73 3.92 0.56
CA ALA A 108 -14.37 3.07 -0.58
C ALA A 108 -13.56 3.89 -1.60
N SER A 109 -12.60 3.25 -2.22
CA SER A 109 -11.83 3.84 -3.32
C SER A 109 -12.73 4.13 -4.52
N PRO A 110 -12.35 5.08 -5.39
CA PRO A 110 -13.00 5.22 -6.69
C PRO A 110 -13.03 3.88 -7.43
N PHE A 111 -14.14 3.60 -8.12
CA PHE A 111 -14.35 2.30 -8.78
C PHE A 111 -13.20 1.93 -9.73
N GLU A 112 -12.70 2.90 -10.49
CA GLU A 112 -11.56 2.69 -11.41
C GLU A 112 -10.33 2.15 -10.67
N MET A 113 -10.00 2.67 -9.48
CA MET A 113 -8.91 2.18 -8.65
C MET A 113 -9.19 0.77 -8.14
N GLN A 114 -10.40 0.51 -7.63
CA GLN A 114 -10.80 -0.82 -7.20
C GLN A 114 -10.68 -1.83 -8.33
N SER A 115 -11.20 -1.51 -9.53
CA SER A 115 -11.16 -2.36 -10.72
C SER A 115 -9.71 -2.71 -11.12
N ARG A 116 -8.80 -1.74 -11.09
CA ARG A 116 -7.37 -1.97 -11.39
C ARG A 116 -6.69 -2.85 -10.37
N ILE A 117 -6.98 -2.66 -9.08
CA ILE A 117 -6.46 -3.50 -7.99
C ILE A 117 -6.97 -4.94 -8.12
N TRP A 118 -8.25 -5.13 -8.43
CA TRP A 118 -8.81 -6.46 -8.69
C TRP A 118 -8.16 -7.19 -9.86
N ARG A 119 -7.93 -6.49 -10.97
CA ARG A 119 -7.33 -7.10 -12.19
C ARG A 119 -5.93 -7.67 -11.96
N VAL A 120 -5.21 -7.20 -10.96
CA VAL A 120 -3.90 -7.74 -10.57
C VAL A 120 -3.99 -8.72 -9.39
N GLY A 121 -5.20 -9.19 -9.04
CA GLY A 121 -5.42 -10.22 -8.03
C GLY A 121 -5.39 -9.72 -6.58
N MET A 122 -5.46 -8.42 -6.33
CA MET A 122 -5.54 -7.86 -4.98
C MET A 122 -6.97 -7.43 -4.64
N ARG A 123 -7.34 -7.53 -3.37
CA ARG A 123 -8.66 -7.11 -2.88
C ARG A 123 -8.61 -5.64 -2.44
N PRO A 124 -9.47 -4.75 -2.98
CA PRO A 124 -9.66 -3.41 -2.44
C PRO A 124 -10.23 -3.47 -1.01
N ILE A 125 -9.81 -2.55 -0.17
CA ILE A 125 -10.21 -2.47 1.25
C ILE A 125 -10.91 -1.14 1.51
N ASN A 126 -10.14 -0.05 1.45
CA ASN A 126 -10.62 1.32 1.54
C ASN A 126 -9.61 2.26 0.86
N ALA A 127 -10.01 3.51 0.60
CA ALA A 127 -9.20 4.43 -0.17
C ALA A 127 -7.80 4.69 0.41
N LEU A 128 -7.61 4.65 1.72
CA LEU A 128 -6.32 4.89 2.35
C LEU A 128 -5.35 3.72 2.11
N VAL A 129 -5.83 2.48 2.31
CA VAL A 129 -5.05 1.27 2.06
C VAL A 129 -4.87 1.04 0.55
N ASP A 130 -5.91 1.27 -0.23
CA ASP A 130 -5.88 1.03 -1.68
C ASP A 130 -4.92 1.96 -2.40
N VAL A 131 -4.76 3.22 -1.94
CA VAL A 131 -3.74 4.13 -2.48
C VAL A 131 -2.33 3.57 -2.27
N THR A 132 -2.02 3.01 -1.11
CA THR A 132 -0.70 2.42 -0.85
C THR A 132 -0.45 1.19 -1.74
N ASN A 133 -1.45 0.32 -1.88
CA ASN A 133 -1.41 -0.83 -2.78
C ASN A 133 -1.29 -0.39 -4.25
N TYR A 134 -2.04 0.62 -4.66
CA TYR A 134 -1.98 1.15 -6.02
C TYR A 134 -0.61 1.73 -6.36
N VAL A 135 0.00 2.50 -5.45
CA VAL A 135 1.36 3.04 -5.62
C VAL A 135 2.39 1.92 -5.71
N MET A 136 2.29 0.91 -4.85
CA MET A 136 3.16 -0.27 -4.90
C MET A 136 3.06 -0.98 -6.25
N LEU A 137 1.85 -1.23 -6.75
CA LEU A 137 1.61 -1.87 -8.04
C LEU A 137 2.06 -1.00 -9.22
N ALA A 138 1.90 0.32 -9.12
CA ALA A 138 2.30 1.24 -10.17
C ALA A 138 3.82 1.39 -10.27
N LEU A 139 4.51 1.54 -9.13
CA LEU A 139 5.91 1.95 -9.08
C LEU A 139 6.88 0.87 -8.59
N GLY A 140 6.38 -0.24 -8.05
CA GLY A 140 7.21 -1.26 -7.42
C GLY A 140 7.77 -0.84 -6.05
N GLN A 141 7.21 0.22 -5.45
CA GLN A 141 7.61 0.72 -4.14
C GLN A 141 6.51 0.46 -3.12
N PRO A 142 6.68 -0.51 -2.22
CA PRO A 142 5.76 -0.70 -1.11
C PRO A 142 5.70 0.55 -0.24
N THR A 143 4.49 0.90 0.18
CA THR A 143 4.20 1.96 1.14
C THR A 143 3.23 1.42 2.19
N HIS A 144 3.21 2.04 3.37
CA HIS A 144 2.31 1.64 4.44
C HIS A 144 1.57 2.85 5.02
N VAL A 145 0.43 2.61 5.64
CA VAL A 145 -0.37 3.65 6.29
C VAL A 145 -0.72 3.21 7.71
N PHE A 146 -0.36 4.05 8.68
CA PHE A 146 -0.68 3.88 10.10
C PHE A 146 -1.83 4.81 10.49
N ASP A 147 -2.68 4.37 11.42
CA ASP A 147 -3.58 5.27 12.14
C ASP A 147 -2.75 6.16 13.08
N ALA A 148 -2.68 7.46 12.78
CA ALA A 148 -1.83 8.39 13.50
C ALA A 148 -2.28 8.61 14.95
N ASP A 149 -3.54 8.38 15.27
CA ASP A 149 -4.08 8.54 16.62
C ASP A 149 -3.65 7.39 17.55
N ASN A 150 -3.14 6.29 16.98
CA ASN A 150 -2.57 5.15 17.70
C ASN A 150 -1.03 5.19 17.79
N ILE A 151 -0.38 6.20 17.22
CA ILE A 151 1.09 6.37 17.27
C ILE A 151 1.45 7.41 18.32
N SER A 152 2.24 7.00 19.32
CA SER A 152 2.70 7.84 20.41
C SER A 152 4.03 8.52 20.09
N ASP A 153 4.07 9.87 20.15
CA ASP A 153 5.29 10.71 20.05
C ASP A 153 6.11 10.63 18.75
N GLY A 154 5.60 9.97 17.73
CA GLY A 154 6.28 9.88 16.42
C GLY A 154 6.78 8.49 16.08
N ILE A 155 7.63 8.39 15.06
CA ILE A 155 8.16 7.12 14.53
C ILE A 155 9.65 6.99 14.86
N THR A 156 10.02 5.82 15.35
CA THR A 156 11.43 5.42 15.53
C THR A 156 11.71 4.13 14.78
N VAL A 157 12.66 4.16 13.84
CA VAL A 157 13.16 2.95 13.19
C VAL A 157 14.34 2.43 14.00
N ARG A 158 14.18 1.26 14.62
CA ARG A 158 15.15 0.68 15.55
C ARG A 158 15.22 -0.84 15.46
N ARG A 159 16.18 -1.43 16.09
CA ARG A 159 16.14 -2.87 16.39
C ARG A 159 15.08 -3.16 17.44
N ALA A 160 14.47 -4.30 17.32
CA ALA A 160 13.56 -4.78 18.36
C ALA A 160 14.30 -5.06 19.67
N GLU A 161 13.59 -4.97 20.78
CA GLU A 161 14.08 -5.45 22.05
C GLU A 161 13.99 -6.97 22.12
N SER A 162 14.83 -7.58 22.95
CA SER A 162 14.78 -9.04 23.12
C SER A 162 13.44 -9.48 23.67
N LYS A 163 12.75 -10.38 22.98
CA LYS A 163 11.40 -10.87 23.30
C LYS A 163 10.29 -9.81 23.24
N GLU A 164 10.51 -8.74 22.53
CA GLU A 164 9.44 -7.80 22.19
C GLU A 164 8.38 -8.53 21.36
N GLU A 165 7.11 -8.36 21.72
CA GLU A 165 6.00 -8.99 21.00
C GLU A 165 5.37 -8.01 20.01
N LEU A 166 5.08 -8.50 18.81
CA LEU A 166 4.38 -7.73 17.79
C LEU A 166 3.22 -8.57 17.21
N LEU A 167 2.00 -8.09 17.38
CA LEU A 167 0.82 -8.64 16.71
C LEU A 167 0.73 -8.05 15.30
N LEU A 168 0.86 -8.89 14.29
CA LEU A 168 0.81 -8.52 12.88
C LEU A 168 -0.62 -8.43 12.34
N LEU A 169 -0.81 -7.72 11.20
CA LEU A 169 -2.08 -7.60 10.49
C LEU A 169 -2.74 -8.95 10.12
N ASN A 170 -1.96 -10.01 9.96
CA ASN A 170 -2.47 -11.36 9.69
C ASN A 170 -2.91 -12.14 10.94
N GLY A 171 -2.93 -11.49 12.11
CA GLY A 171 -3.33 -12.07 13.39
C GLY A 171 -2.27 -12.93 14.07
N LYS A 172 -1.05 -13.02 13.53
CA LYS A 172 0.05 -13.74 14.17
C LYS A 172 0.82 -12.83 15.13
N THR A 173 1.08 -13.32 16.33
CA THR A 173 2.01 -12.67 17.25
C THR A 173 3.41 -13.22 17.05
N LEU A 174 4.38 -12.33 16.88
CA LEU A 174 5.79 -12.68 16.79
C LEU A 174 6.49 -12.29 18.09
N GLU A 175 7.37 -13.15 18.56
CA GLU A 175 8.41 -12.81 19.54
C GLU A 175 9.65 -12.39 18.77
N LEU A 176 10.03 -11.12 18.90
CA LEU A 176 11.12 -10.51 18.14
C LEU A 176 12.46 -10.70 18.84
N SER A 177 13.52 -10.59 18.06
CA SER A 177 14.91 -10.63 18.50
C SER A 177 15.61 -9.31 18.23
N ASN A 178 16.76 -9.09 18.84
CA ASN A 178 17.59 -7.90 18.60
C ASN A 178 18.11 -7.78 17.15
N ASP A 179 17.93 -8.82 16.33
CA ASP A 179 18.31 -8.80 14.91
C ASP A 179 17.17 -8.31 14.01
N ASP A 180 15.96 -8.23 14.52
CA ASP A 180 14.81 -7.75 13.76
C ASP A 180 14.78 -6.21 13.74
N LEU A 181 14.54 -5.64 12.57
CA LEU A 181 14.31 -4.20 12.41
C LEU A 181 12.83 -3.93 12.53
N VAL A 182 12.47 -2.96 13.34
CA VAL A 182 11.08 -2.56 13.56
C VAL A 182 10.89 -1.07 13.32
N ILE A 183 9.68 -0.73 12.91
CA ILE A 183 9.13 0.60 13.03
C ILE A 183 8.40 0.63 14.36
N ALA A 184 8.69 1.61 15.20
CA ALA A 184 8.18 1.72 16.55
C ALA A 184 7.69 3.13 16.85
N ASP A 185 6.82 3.26 17.80
CA ASP A 185 6.52 4.52 18.47
C ASP A 185 7.30 4.61 19.80
N SER A 186 6.93 5.52 20.71
CA SER A 186 7.57 5.65 22.00
C SER A 186 7.24 4.49 22.97
N GLU A 187 6.21 3.69 22.68
CA GLU A 187 5.72 2.64 23.57
C GLU A 187 6.14 1.24 23.11
N SER A 188 6.05 0.94 21.80
CA SER A 188 6.22 -0.42 21.27
C SER A 188 6.55 -0.45 19.79
N ALA A 189 6.90 -1.64 19.28
CA ALA A 189 6.95 -1.89 17.85
C ALA A 189 5.54 -1.84 17.23
N VAL A 190 5.40 -1.11 16.12
CA VAL A 190 4.16 -0.95 15.35
C VAL A 190 4.20 -1.67 14.01
N ALA A 191 5.38 -1.99 13.50
CA ALA A 191 5.53 -2.82 12.30
C ALA A 191 6.86 -3.57 12.29
N LEU A 192 6.88 -4.73 11.63
CA LEU A 192 8.11 -5.41 11.23
C LEU A 192 8.60 -4.77 9.94
N ALA A 193 9.70 -4.02 10.02
CA ALA A 193 10.17 -3.16 8.94
C ALA A 193 10.41 -3.91 7.63
N GLY A 194 9.80 -3.42 6.54
CA GLY A 194 9.90 -4.02 5.22
C GLY A 194 9.19 -5.36 5.04
N VAL A 195 8.41 -5.81 6.04
CA VAL A 195 7.74 -7.12 6.01
C VAL A 195 6.22 -6.97 6.19
N MET A 196 5.76 -6.44 7.34
CA MET A 196 4.33 -6.37 7.62
C MET A 196 4.01 -5.39 8.75
N GLY A 197 2.94 -4.63 8.58
CA GLY A 197 2.39 -3.74 9.61
C GLY A 197 1.82 -4.50 10.81
N GLY A 198 1.75 -3.80 11.95
CA GLY A 198 1.09 -4.26 13.15
C GLY A 198 -0.43 -4.14 13.07
N ALA A 199 -1.13 -4.92 13.88
CA ALA A 199 -2.59 -4.87 13.93
C ALA A 199 -3.13 -3.69 14.74
N LYS A 200 -2.35 -3.22 15.75
CA LYS A 200 -2.76 -2.14 16.67
C LYS A 200 -2.98 -0.82 15.94
N ASP A 201 -2.15 -0.54 14.96
CA ASP A 201 -2.05 0.77 14.28
C ASP A 201 -2.64 0.73 12.87
N SER A 202 -3.46 -0.30 12.60
CA SER A 202 -4.15 -0.45 11.33
C SER A 202 -5.26 0.59 11.16
N VAL A 203 -5.49 0.99 9.91
CA VAL A 203 -6.58 1.92 9.55
C VAL A 203 -7.93 1.26 9.80
N LEU A 204 -8.78 1.94 10.55
CA LEU A 204 -10.17 1.56 10.86
C LEU A 204 -11.14 2.53 10.18
N ASP A 205 -12.41 2.19 10.14
CA ASP A 205 -13.47 3.06 9.56
C ASP A 205 -13.59 4.41 10.28
N THR A 206 -13.12 4.49 11.51
CA THR A 206 -13.11 5.71 12.33
C THR A 206 -11.84 6.54 12.20
N THR A 207 -10.82 6.04 11.52
CA THR A 207 -9.53 6.73 11.36
C THR A 207 -9.73 8.06 10.59
N SER A 208 -9.18 9.12 11.14
CA SER A 208 -9.24 10.47 10.53
C SER A 208 -7.87 11.09 10.30
N ASN A 209 -6.85 10.56 10.95
CA ASN A 209 -5.48 11.04 10.83
C ASN A 209 -4.59 9.83 10.53
N VAL A 210 -3.68 9.97 9.58
CA VAL A 210 -2.77 8.87 9.20
C VAL A 210 -1.34 9.34 9.07
N ILE A 211 -0.41 8.39 9.22
CA ILE A 211 0.97 8.56 8.82
C ILE A 211 1.19 7.65 7.62
N LEU A 212 1.52 8.25 6.49
CA LEU A 212 1.93 7.55 5.28
C LEU A 212 3.44 7.38 5.30
N GLU A 213 3.88 6.12 5.24
CA GLU A 213 5.27 5.69 5.11
C GLU A 213 5.68 5.54 3.64
#